data_393c16d6381326cf619a59adf7e5717a
#
_entry.id   393c16d6381326cf619a59adf7e5717a
#
_cell.length_a   1.000
_cell.length_b   1.000
_cell.length_c   1.000
_cell.angle_alpha   90.00
_cell.angle_beta   90.00
_cell.angle_gamma   90.00
#
_symmetry.space_group_name_H-M   'P 1'
#
loop_
_entity.id
_entity.type
_entity.pdbx_description
1 polymer ?
#
loop_
_entity_poly.entity_id
_entity_poly.type
_entity_poly.pdbx_seq_one_letter_code
_entity_poly.pdbx_strand_id
1 'polypeptide(L)'
;MKKVIENWVHIPGIHCGSVTLRDVMTYFGYPWSEAMCFGIGGGLGFYYSVNAHISPTRMIFVRGPEMEPSFFSLAVGPAIWKHAHNDTLETIKSSIDKNTPVIIQTDIYNLAYYNSSTHFPGHIVSVWGYDDTSGAMYVADTQFEGLRSVPYADFLEGMGSKDPANPLDYNYMDIDPGQNVKPLAEIIPVAIRLNASKMLDGVQGVRGESGVGKIREWSLDLPDWKDAPDWKWCARFGYQVIKKRGVAGAGFRWIYRDFLKEAEDIVPGLSSLGLSARMDVIGDKWSDIGALLKTISEKEHPDEGLLRDASARAEELWALELDFYKTAVEKV
;
A
#
# COMPACT_ATOMS: atom_id res chain seq x y z
N MET A 1 -17.80 -27.94 8.62
CA MET A 1 -17.57 -27.24 9.91
C MET A 1 -17.70 -25.75 9.66
N LYS A 2 -18.08 -24.94 10.66
CA LYS A 2 -18.06 -23.46 10.58
C LYS A 2 -17.27 -22.92 11.75
N LYS A 3 -16.33 -22.05 11.48
CA LYS A 3 -15.54 -21.34 12.48
C LYS A 3 -15.41 -19.88 12.09
N VAL A 4 -15.67 -18.98 13.04
CA VAL A 4 -15.29 -17.56 12.96
C VAL A 4 -14.54 -17.25 14.25
N ILE A 5 -13.41 -16.57 14.14
CA ILE A 5 -12.65 -16.15 15.32
C ILE A 5 -13.52 -15.19 16.15
N GLU A 6 -13.66 -15.50 17.44
CA GLU A 6 -14.40 -14.63 18.36
C GLU A 6 -13.67 -13.30 18.57
N ASN A 7 -14.44 -12.23 18.77
CA ASN A 7 -13.90 -10.88 18.97
C ASN A 7 -13.01 -10.38 17.81
N TRP A 8 -13.27 -10.86 16.58
CA TRP A 8 -12.62 -10.29 15.40
C TRP A 8 -12.85 -8.78 15.34
N VAL A 9 -11.88 -8.07 14.80
CA VAL A 9 -11.89 -6.60 14.73
C VAL A 9 -11.78 -6.18 13.28
N HIS A 10 -12.60 -5.21 12.89
CA HIS A 10 -12.45 -4.48 11.63
C HIS A 10 -13.09 -3.10 11.72
N ILE A 11 -12.35 -2.10 11.29
CA ILE A 11 -12.81 -0.74 11.08
C ILE A 11 -12.42 -0.36 9.65
N PRO A 12 -13.35 0.11 8.80
CA PRO A 12 -13.00 0.61 7.47
C PRO A 12 -11.89 1.66 7.51
N GLY A 13 -11.06 1.69 6.46
CA GLY A 13 -9.92 2.60 6.40
C GLY A 13 -9.48 2.93 4.99
N ILE A 14 -8.24 3.33 4.84
CA ILE A 14 -7.71 3.98 3.64
C ILE A 14 -6.89 3.01 2.76
N HIS A 15 -5.98 2.24 3.38
CA HIS A 15 -5.01 1.42 2.67
C HIS A 15 -5.12 -0.05 3.08
N CYS A 16 -5.29 -0.96 2.12
CA CYS A 16 -5.60 -2.36 2.38
C CYS A 16 -4.63 -3.04 3.36
N GLY A 17 -3.33 -2.91 3.17
CA GLY A 17 -2.35 -3.52 4.05
C GLY A 17 -2.36 -2.91 5.45
N SER A 18 -2.38 -1.58 5.61
CA SER A 18 -2.35 -0.95 6.94
C SER A 18 -3.64 -1.16 7.74
N VAL A 19 -4.80 -1.21 7.07
CA VAL A 19 -6.07 -1.60 7.72
C VAL A 19 -5.96 -3.03 8.26
N THR A 20 -5.50 -3.95 7.42
CA THR A 20 -5.34 -5.36 7.79
C THR A 20 -4.35 -5.52 8.96
N LEU A 21 -3.22 -4.84 8.93
CA LEU A 21 -2.23 -4.84 10.02
C LEU A 21 -2.82 -4.28 11.31
N ARG A 22 -3.53 -3.13 11.25
CA ARG A 22 -4.21 -2.53 12.39
C ARG A 22 -5.20 -3.49 13.02
N ASP A 23 -6.05 -4.13 12.22
CA ASP A 23 -7.09 -5.04 12.69
C ASP A 23 -6.48 -6.26 13.39
N VAL A 24 -5.45 -6.87 12.80
CA VAL A 24 -4.73 -8.00 13.40
C VAL A 24 -4.03 -7.58 14.70
N MET A 25 -3.33 -6.46 14.72
CA MET A 25 -2.66 -5.98 15.94
C MET A 25 -3.67 -5.63 17.04
N THR A 26 -4.79 -4.99 16.69
CA THR A 26 -5.86 -4.66 17.65
C THR A 26 -6.47 -5.94 18.26
N TYR A 27 -6.69 -6.97 17.47
CA TYR A 27 -7.19 -8.25 17.95
C TYR A 27 -6.26 -8.87 19.02
N PHE A 28 -4.96 -8.76 18.84
CA PHE A 28 -3.96 -9.24 19.80
C PHE A 28 -3.67 -8.27 20.95
N GLY A 29 -4.47 -7.20 21.10
CA GLY A 29 -4.37 -6.26 22.22
C GLY A 29 -3.42 -5.08 22.00
N TYR A 30 -2.98 -4.83 20.77
CA TYR A 30 -2.16 -3.69 20.37
C TYR A 30 -2.96 -2.73 19.46
N PRO A 31 -3.76 -1.81 20.04
CA PRO A 31 -4.68 -0.96 19.27
C PRO A 31 -3.96 0.22 18.60
N TRP A 32 -3.02 -0.09 17.70
CA TRP A 32 -2.32 0.92 16.93
C TRP A 32 -3.22 1.49 15.84
N SER A 33 -3.00 2.75 15.47
CA SER A 33 -3.74 3.38 14.38
C SER A 33 -3.35 2.79 13.02
N GLU A 34 -4.22 3.01 12.02
CA GLU A 34 -3.88 2.67 10.64
C GLU A 34 -2.64 3.42 10.15
N ALA A 35 -2.49 4.69 10.53
CA ALA A 35 -1.35 5.52 10.19
C ALA A 35 -0.06 4.96 10.81
N MET A 36 -0.09 4.54 12.08
CA MET A 36 1.02 3.90 12.76
C MET A 36 1.44 2.61 12.04
N CYS A 37 0.49 1.75 11.68
CA CYS A 37 0.78 0.52 10.94
C CYS A 37 1.36 0.80 9.56
N PHE A 38 0.87 1.81 8.85
CA PHE A 38 1.39 2.23 7.55
C PHE A 38 2.84 2.73 7.65
N GLY A 39 3.12 3.59 8.62
CA GLY A 39 4.45 4.16 8.83
C GLY A 39 5.49 3.13 9.24
N ILE A 40 5.17 2.27 10.21
CA ILE A 40 6.05 1.18 10.67
C ILE A 40 6.37 0.23 9.52
N GLY A 41 5.39 -0.12 8.69
CA GLY A 41 5.60 -0.97 7.52
C GLY A 41 6.43 -0.33 6.40
N GLY A 42 6.71 0.97 6.46
CA GLY A 42 7.41 1.69 5.39
C GLY A 42 6.54 1.76 4.13
N GLY A 43 5.29 2.18 4.29
CA GLY A 43 4.27 2.14 3.24
C GLY A 43 4.50 3.09 2.07
N LEU A 44 5.39 4.10 2.17
CA LEU A 44 5.72 4.99 1.06
C LEU A 44 6.66 4.32 0.07
N GLY A 45 6.39 4.55 -1.21
CA GLY A 45 7.22 4.18 -2.35
C GLY A 45 6.88 5.07 -3.55
N PHE A 46 7.66 4.97 -4.59
CA PHE A 46 7.32 5.50 -5.90
C PHE A 46 7.98 4.69 -7.00
N TYR A 47 7.16 4.14 -7.89
CA TYR A 47 7.60 3.46 -9.11
C TYR A 47 7.21 4.28 -10.31
N TYR A 48 8.08 4.30 -11.30
CA TYR A 48 7.76 4.78 -12.63
C TYR A 48 8.24 3.76 -13.66
N SER A 49 7.39 3.42 -14.60
CA SER A 49 7.75 2.53 -15.69
C SER A 49 7.19 3.00 -17.03
N VAL A 50 8.00 2.82 -18.08
CA VAL A 50 7.63 3.00 -19.47
C VAL A 50 7.70 1.64 -20.16
N ASN A 51 6.57 1.15 -20.70
CA ASN A 51 6.50 -0.12 -21.39
C ASN A 51 5.49 -0.04 -22.54
N ALA A 52 5.98 -0.10 -23.76
CA ALA A 52 5.17 0.00 -24.98
C ALA A 52 4.24 -1.21 -25.23
N HIS A 53 4.41 -2.31 -24.48
CA HIS A 53 3.66 -3.56 -24.68
C HIS A 53 2.46 -3.70 -23.74
N ILE A 54 2.27 -2.75 -22.83
CA ILE A 54 1.14 -2.72 -21.88
C ILE A 54 0.44 -1.37 -21.94
N SER A 55 -0.81 -1.30 -21.46
CA SER A 55 -1.54 -0.04 -21.35
C SER A 55 -2.08 0.13 -19.92
N PRO A 56 -1.82 1.28 -19.26
CA PRO A 56 -1.14 2.44 -19.83
C PRO A 56 0.36 2.19 -20.07
N THR A 57 0.89 2.75 -21.16
CA THR A 57 2.30 2.60 -21.52
C THR A 57 3.26 3.30 -20.56
N ARG A 58 2.74 4.20 -19.74
CA ARG A 58 3.44 4.92 -18.67
C ARG A 58 2.66 4.79 -17.38
N MET A 59 3.27 4.17 -16.39
CA MET A 59 2.62 3.88 -15.12
C MET A 59 3.41 4.40 -13.94
N ILE A 60 2.67 4.93 -12.95
CA ILE A 60 3.21 5.24 -11.62
C ILE A 60 2.52 4.36 -10.58
N PHE A 61 3.25 4.06 -9.49
CA PHE A 61 2.69 3.52 -8.26
C PHE A 61 3.33 4.22 -7.07
N VAL A 62 2.59 4.36 -5.97
CA VAL A 62 2.97 5.22 -4.84
C VAL A 62 3.13 4.47 -3.51
N ARG A 63 3.02 3.13 -3.54
CA ARG A 63 3.17 2.26 -2.39
C ARG A 63 4.55 1.63 -2.35
N GLY A 64 5.15 1.54 -1.14
CA GLY A 64 6.37 0.78 -0.90
C GLY A 64 6.17 -0.73 -1.06
N PRO A 65 7.21 -1.47 -1.48
CA PRO A 65 7.16 -2.93 -1.53
C PRO A 65 7.28 -3.52 -0.13
N GLU A 66 6.78 -4.76 0.03
CA GLU A 66 7.00 -5.58 1.24
C GLU A 66 6.59 -4.90 2.57
N MET A 67 5.50 -4.13 2.55
CA MET A 67 5.07 -3.37 3.72
C MET A 67 4.69 -4.29 4.89
N GLU A 68 3.93 -5.35 4.65
CA GLU A 68 3.44 -6.27 5.67
C GLU A 68 4.58 -7.07 6.32
N PRO A 69 5.49 -7.72 5.58
CA PRO A 69 6.68 -8.35 6.18
C PRO A 69 7.56 -7.35 6.91
N SER A 70 7.77 -6.15 6.36
CA SER A 70 8.57 -5.09 7.01
C SER A 70 7.97 -4.67 8.34
N PHE A 71 6.63 -4.51 8.41
CA PHE A 71 5.93 -4.19 9.65
C PHE A 71 6.18 -5.22 10.74
N PHE A 72 5.91 -6.50 10.48
CA PHE A 72 6.11 -7.54 11.48
C PHE A 72 7.58 -7.73 11.84
N SER A 73 8.50 -7.60 10.88
CA SER A 73 9.93 -7.71 11.14
C SER A 73 10.44 -6.62 12.10
N LEU A 74 9.89 -5.43 12.03
CA LEU A 74 10.20 -4.35 12.97
C LEU A 74 9.48 -4.52 14.31
N ALA A 75 8.18 -4.79 14.28
CA ALA A 75 7.32 -4.78 15.45
C ALA A 75 7.48 -6.02 16.32
N VAL A 76 7.70 -7.18 15.72
CA VAL A 76 7.64 -8.49 16.41
C VAL A 76 8.97 -9.24 16.23
N GLY A 77 9.36 -9.54 14.98
CA GLY A 77 10.52 -10.33 14.62
C GLY A 77 10.49 -10.74 13.15
N PRO A 78 11.52 -11.43 12.65
CA PRO A 78 11.64 -11.74 11.22
C PRO A 78 10.37 -12.34 10.62
N ALA A 79 9.87 -11.73 9.58
CA ALA A 79 8.63 -12.11 8.91
C ALA A 79 8.79 -12.03 7.38
N ILE A 80 8.22 -13.02 6.70
CA ILE A 80 8.17 -13.11 5.24
C ILE A 80 6.79 -13.61 4.81
N TRP A 81 6.43 -13.36 3.56
CA TRP A 81 5.30 -14.05 2.94
C TRP A 81 5.57 -15.54 2.86
N LYS A 82 4.60 -16.35 3.34
CA LYS A 82 4.55 -17.79 3.17
C LYS A 82 3.71 -18.12 1.93
N HIS A 83 3.92 -19.32 1.37
CA HIS A 83 3.19 -19.80 0.19
C HIS A 83 2.45 -21.11 0.54
N ALA A 84 1.16 -21.16 0.30
CA ALA A 84 0.33 -22.31 0.71
C ALA A 84 0.09 -23.33 -0.42
N HIS A 85 0.20 -22.92 -1.69
CA HIS A 85 0.05 -23.79 -2.89
C HIS A 85 -1.19 -24.71 -2.83
N ASN A 86 -1.01 -26.03 -2.95
CA ASN A 86 -2.10 -27.01 -3.08
C ASN A 86 -2.93 -27.16 -1.80
N ASP A 87 -2.37 -26.83 -0.63
CA ASP A 87 -3.02 -27.00 0.68
C ASP A 87 -3.57 -25.68 1.23
N THR A 88 -3.83 -24.69 0.36
CA THR A 88 -4.20 -23.33 0.75
C THR A 88 -5.38 -23.29 1.73
N LEU A 89 -6.51 -23.95 1.42
CA LEU A 89 -7.68 -23.92 2.30
C LEU A 89 -7.39 -24.53 3.67
N GLU A 90 -6.73 -25.68 3.70
CA GLU A 90 -6.41 -26.40 4.95
C GLU A 90 -5.41 -25.60 5.79
N THR A 91 -4.42 -24.98 5.15
CA THR A 91 -3.44 -24.11 5.81
C THR A 91 -4.12 -22.93 6.49
N ILE A 92 -4.97 -22.20 5.75
CA ILE A 92 -5.69 -21.03 6.29
C ILE A 92 -6.65 -21.44 7.40
N LYS A 93 -7.45 -22.52 7.21
CA LYS A 93 -8.36 -23.05 8.24
C LYS A 93 -7.61 -23.46 9.50
N SER A 94 -6.45 -24.11 9.35
CA SER A 94 -5.63 -24.54 10.51
C SER A 94 -5.18 -23.35 11.38
N SER A 95 -4.88 -22.19 10.77
CA SER A 95 -4.56 -20.96 11.51
C SER A 95 -5.81 -20.38 12.19
N ILE A 96 -6.95 -20.34 11.48
CA ILE A 96 -8.24 -19.90 12.04
C ILE A 96 -8.68 -20.78 13.22
N ASP A 97 -8.48 -22.09 13.14
CA ASP A 97 -8.81 -23.03 14.22
C ASP A 97 -8.01 -22.75 15.50
N LYS A 98 -6.80 -22.21 15.36
CA LYS A 98 -5.93 -21.74 16.46
C LYS A 98 -6.25 -20.32 16.92
N ASN A 99 -7.32 -19.70 16.39
CA ASN A 99 -7.71 -18.29 16.60
C ASN A 99 -6.64 -17.30 16.12
N THR A 100 -5.87 -17.64 15.09
CA THR A 100 -4.91 -16.73 14.45
C THR A 100 -5.50 -16.23 13.15
N PRO A 101 -5.83 -14.94 13.01
CA PRO A 101 -6.27 -14.34 11.74
C PRO A 101 -5.14 -14.41 10.71
N VAL A 102 -5.52 -14.57 9.45
CA VAL A 102 -4.55 -14.77 8.36
C VAL A 102 -4.62 -13.60 7.38
N ILE A 103 -3.48 -12.97 7.14
CA ILE A 103 -3.32 -11.95 6.11
C ILE A 103 -3.00 -12.64 4.79
N ILE A 104 -3.70 -12.28 3.72
CA ILE A 104 -3.48 -12.86 2.39
C ILE A 104 -3.33 -11.77 1.32
N GLN A 105 -2.66 -12.12 0.24
CA GLN A 105 -2.73 -11.39 -1.02
C GLN A 105 -3.78 -12.04 -1.93
N THR A 106 -4.60 -11.21 -2.57
CA THR A 106 -5.65 -11.67 -3.47
C THR A 106 -5.83 -10.70 -4.62
N ASP A 107 -6.59 -11.12 -5.63
CA ASP A 107 -7.01 -10.25 -6.74
C ASP A 107 -8.45 -9.78 -6.51
N ILE A 108 -8.70 -8.47 -6.54
CA ILE A 108 -10.05 -7.90 -6.35
C ILE A 108 -11.04 -8.37 -7.41
N TYR A 109 -10.57 -8.81 -8.59
CA TYR A 109 -11.42 -9.39 -9.62
C TYR A 109 -12.21 -10.60 -9.11
N ASN A 110 -11.60 -11.41 -8.23
CA ASN A 110 -12.19 -12.59 -7.63
C ASN A 110 -12.99 -12.30 -6.36
N LEU A 111 -13.10 -11.04 -5.94
CA LEU A 111 -13.89 -10.61 -4.80
C LEU A 111 -15.22 -10.02 -5.27
N ALA A 112 -16.26 -10.88 -5.39
CA ALA A 112 -17.54 -10.51 -6.00
C ALA A 112 -18.19 -9.24 -5.43
N TYR A 113 -17.93 -8.90 -4.16
CA TYR A 113 -18.45 -7.70 -3.52
C TYR A 113 -17.81 -6.38 -4.04
N TYR A 114 -16.68 -6.44 -4.76
CA TYR A 114 -16.13 -5.29 -5.50
C TYR A 114 -16.87 -5.02 -6.81
N ASN A 115 -17.49 -6.04 -7.38
CA ASN A 115 -18.06 -5.96 -8.72
C ASN A 115 -17.08 -5.37 -9.75
N SER A 116 -15.80 -5.78 -9.65
CA SER A 116 -14.71 -5.28 -10.50
C SER A 116 -14.64 -6.04 -11.81
N SER A 117 -14.55 -5.32 -12.92
CA SER A 117 -14.21 -5.88 -14.23
C SER A 117 -12.70 -5.84 -14.54
N THR A 118 -11.89 -5.39 -13.57
CA THR A 118 -10.45 -5.17 -13.74
C THR A 118 -9.69 -5.97 -12.70
N HIS A 119 -8.64 -6.65 -13.12
CA HIS A 119 -7.70 -7.29 -12.22
C HIS A 119 -6.90 -6.24 -11.41
N PHE A 120 -6.76 -6.51 -10.12
CA PHE A 120 -5.87 -5.78 -9.23
C PHE A 120 -5.26 -6.77 -8.23
N PRO A 121 -4.28 -7.57 -8.68
CA PRO A 121 -3.60 -8.54 -7.84
C PRO A 121 -2.69 -7.83 -6.83
N GLY A 122 -2.52 -8.46 -5.65
CA GLY A 122 -1.77 -7.88 -4.53
C GLY A 122 -2.61 -6.99 -3.62
N HIS A 123 -3.95 -7.06 -3.73
CA HIS A 123 -4.85 -6.53 -2.72
C HIS A 123 -4.71 -7.36 -1.42
N ILE A 124 -4.75 -6.70 -0.28
CA ILE A 124 -4.53 -7.31 1.03
C ILE A 124 -5.84 -7.35 1.79
N VAL A 125 -6.17 -8.53 2.32
CA VAL A 125 -7.31 -8.74 3.22
C VAL A 125 -6.93 -9.65 4.38
N SER A 126 -7.69 -9.61 5.49
CA SER A 126 -7.55 -10.55 6.58
C SER A 126 -8.69 -11.56 6.61
N VAL A 127 -8.35 -12.83 6.79
CA VAL A 127 -9.29 -13.94 6.93
C VAL A 127 -9.55 -14.17 8.42
N TRP A 128 -10.84 -14.22 8.79
CA TRP A 128 -11.29 -14.35 10.17
C TRP A 128 -12.17 -15.59 10.40
N GLY A 129 -12.49 -16.33 9.35
CA GLY A 129 -13.31 -17.51 9.48
C GLY A 129 -13.56 -18.26 8.18
N TYR A 130 -14.24 -19.38 8.32
CA TYR A 130 -14.68 -20.22 7.18
C TYR A 130 -15.98 -20.95 7.51
N ASP A 131 -16.64 -21.46 6.48
CA ASP A 131 -17.83 -22.29 6.59
C ASP A 131 -17.84 -23.36 5.48
N ASP A 132 -17.58 -24.62 5.84
CA ASP A 132 -17.57 -25.74 4.91
C ASP A 132 -18.97 -26.08 4.38
N THR A 133 -20.04 -25.68 5.09
CA THR A 133 -21.39 -25.92 4.63
C THR A 133 -21.75 -25.06 3.44
N SER A 134 -21.34 -23.79 3.45
CA SER A 134 -21.52 -22.86 2.35
C SER A 134 -20.34 -22.85 1.38
N GLY A 135 -19.20 -23.47 1.73
CA GLY A 135 -17.97 -23.46 0.94
C GLY A 135 -17.35 -22.06 0.81
N ALA A 136 -17.25 -21.33 1.92
CA ALA A 136 -16.81 -19.92 1.88
C ALA A 136 -15.79 -19.57 2.98
N MET A 137 -14.89 -18.61 2.67
CA MET A 137 -14.06 -17.88 3.63
C MET A 137 -14.74 -16.57 4.03
N TYR A 138 -14.50 -16.13 5.27
CA TYR A 138 -14.94 -14.84 5.78
C TYR A 138 -13.75 -13.89 5.93
N VAL A 139 -13.79 -12.79 5.20
CA VAL A 139 -12.70 -11.82 5.13
C VAL A 139 -13.14 -10.43 5.60
N ALA A 140 -12.25 -9.71 6.26
CA ALA A 140 -12.38 -8.27 6.48
C ALA A 140 -11.56 -7.51 5.43
N ASP A 141 -12.13 -6.47 4.85
CA ASP A 141 -11.56 -5.78 3.71
C ASP A 141 -11.79 -4.27 3.77
N THR A 142 -10.73 -3.55 3.70
CA THR A 142 -10.44 -2.10 3.75
C THR A 142 -11.63 -1.17 3.96
N GLN A 143 -12.55 -1.10 2.98
CA GLN A 143 -13.65 -0.11 2.96
C GLN A 143 -15.03 -0.69 3.30
N PHE A 144 -15.11 -2.00 3.51
CA PHE A 144 -16.38 -2.69 3.71
C PHE A 144 -16.61 -2.96 5.19
N GLU A 145 -17.73 -2.52 5.72
CA GLU A 145 -18.12 -2.88 7.08
C GLU A 145 -18.42 -4.38 7.19
N GLY A 146 -17.95 -4.99 8.28
CA GLY A 146 -18.20 -6.39 8.59
C GLY A 146 -17.45 -7.39 7.70
N LEU A 147 -17.61 -8.65 8.02
CA LEU A 147 -17.01 -9.74 7.25
C LEU A 147 -17.74 -9.97 5.92
N ARG A 148 -16.94 -10.18 4.87
CA ARG A 148 -17.42 -10.55 3.54
C ARG A 148 -17.22 -12.03 3.32
N SER A 149 -18.20 -12.66 2.68
CA SER A 149 -18.14 -14.08 2.31
C SER A 149 -17.54 -14.20 0.91
N VAL A 150 -16.50 -15.03 0.78
CA VAL A 150 -15.82 -15.33 -0.48
C VAL A 150 -15.89 -16.83 -0.72
N PRO A 151 -16.54 -17.33 -1.80
CA PRO A 151 -16.55 -18.74 -2.14
C PRO A 151 -15.14 -19.32 -2.24
N TYR A 152 -14.94 -20.57 -1.85
CA TYR A 152 -13.62 -21.21 -1.87
C TYR A 152 -12.96 -21.18 -3.23
N ALA A 153 -13.74 -21.35 -4.31
CA ALA A 153 -13.21 -21.30 -5.67
C ALA A 153 -12.63 -19.92 -6.00
N ASP A 154 -13.40 -18.86 -5.74
CA ASP A 154 -12.98 -17.47 -5.99
C ASP A 154 -11.81 -17.07 -5.08
N PHE A 155 -11.81 -17.54 -3.84
CA PHE A 155 -10.73 -17.32 -2.88
C PHE A 155 -9.40 -17.91 -3.38
N LEU A 156 -9.42 -19.15 -3.84
CA LEU A 156 -8.25 -19.83 -4.38
C LEU A 156 -7.76 -19.18 -5.69
N GLU A 157 -8.69 -18.86 -6.59
CA GLU A 157 -8.38 -18.20 -7.84
C GLU A 157 -7.76 -16.82 -7.59
N GLY A 158 -8.32 -16.06 -6.65
CA GLY A 158 -7.78 -14.76 -6.25
C GLY A 158 -6.38 -14.82 -5.66
N MET A 159 -6.10 -15.77 -4.76
CA MET A 159 -4.77 -15.96 -4.18
C MET A 159 -3.74 -16.50 -5.17
N GLY A 160 -4.19 -17.24 -6.19
CA GLY A 160 -3.35 -17.80 -7.26
C GLY A 160 -3.41 -17.04 -8.58
N SER A 161 -3.86 -15.77 -8.57
CA SER A 161 -4.03 -14.95 -9.78
C SER A 161 -2.79 -14.95 -10.67
N LYS A 162 -2.99 -15.21 -11.96
CA LYS A 162 -1.92 -15.24 -12.99
C LYS A 162 -1.86 -13.96 -13.81
N ASP A 163 -2.47 -12.87 -13.32
CA ASP A 163 -2.38 -11.58 -13.99
C ASP A 163 -0.91 -11.17 -14.18
N PRO A 164 -0.50 -10.85 -15.43
CA PRO A 164 0.91 -10.58 -15.74
C PRO A 164 1.47 -9.32 -15.07
N ALA A 165 0.62 -8.42 -14.61
CA ALA A 165 1.06 -7.20 -13.91
C ALA A 165 1.59 -7.50 -12.50
N ASN A 166 1.10 -8.56 -11.84
CA ASN A 166 1.57 -8.99 -10.53
C ASN A 166 1.04 -10.41 -10.22
N PRO A 167 1.63 -11.47 -10.79
CA PRO A 167 1.18 -12.83 -10.52
C PRO A 167 1.34 -13.16 -9.04
N LEU A 168 0.33 -13.80 -8.45
CA LEU A 168 0.31 -14.20 -7.05
C LEU A 168 0.62 -15.71 -6.91
N ASP A 169 1.19 -16.07 -5.77
CA ASP A 169 1.62 -17.43 -5.47
C ASP A 169 1.10 -17.92 -4.11
N TYR A 170 -0.21 -17.74 -3.88
CA TYR A 170 -0.89 -18.16 -2.64
C TYR A 170 -0.25 -17.58 -1.37
N ASN A 171 0.11 -16.31 -1.42
CA ASN A 171 0.82 -15.60 -0.37
C ASN A 171 -0.05 -15.38 0.86
N TYR A 172 0.46 -15.77 2.04
CA TYR A 172 -0.20 -15.56 3.31
C TYR A 172 0.77 -15.27 4.46
N MET A 173 0.26 -14.70 5.54
CA MET A 173 0.94 -14.51 6.82
C MET A 173 -0.05 -14.80 7.96
N ASP A 174 0.36 -15.64 8.91
CA ASP A 174 -0.42 -16.03 10.10
C ASP A 174 0.46 -15.79 11.35
N ILE A 175 0.67 -14.52 11.68
CA ILE A 175 1.55 -14.11 12.75
C ILE A 175 0.74 -13.81 14.01
N ASP A 176 1.03 -14.56 15.08
CA ASP A 176 0.64 -14.22 16.44
C ASP A 176 1.81 -13.45 17.08
N PRO A 177 1.66 -12.15 17.38
CA PRO A 177 2.72 -11.36 17.97
C PRO A 177 3.04 -11.75 19.42
N GLY A 178 2.13 -12.44 20.10
CA GLY A 178 2.29 -12.84 21.51
C GLY A 178 2.61 -11.64 22.39
N GLN A 179 3.58 -11.79 23.32
CA GLN A 179 4.08 -10.75 24.21
C GLN A 179 5.38 -10.08 23.70
N ASN A 180 5.77 -10.36 22.45
CA ASN A 180 7.09 -9.96 21.93
C ASN A 180 7.04 -8.65 21.13
N VAL A 181 5.92 -7.92 21.14
CA VAL A 181 5.80 -6.65 20.44
C VAL A 181 6.70 -5.59 21.10
N LYS A 182 7.60 -5.02 20.32
CA LYS A 182 8.53 -3.99 20.79
C LYS A 182 7.81 -2.67 21.09
N PRO A 183 8.33 -1.86 22.02
CA PRO A 183 7.81 -0.53 22.30
C PRO A 183 7.83 0.38 21.07
N LEU A 184 6.75 1.16 20.84
CA LEU A 184 6.68 2.09 19.70
C LEU A 184 7.83 3.10 19.68
N ALA A 185 8.28 3.59 20.85
CA ALA A 185 9.41 4.50 20.94
C ALA A 185 10.73 3.94 20.39
N GLU A 186 10.87 2.62 20.36
CA GLU A 186 12.04 1.94 19.77
C GLU A 186 11.84 1.67 18.26
N ILE A 187 10.61 1.34 17.86
CA ILE A 187 10.29 0.97 16.47
C ILE A 187 10.27 2.18 15.55
N ILE A 188 9.64 3.27 15.99
CA ILE A 188 9.33 4.45 15.15
C ILE A 188 10.59 5.07 14.52
N PRO A 189 11.69 5.37 15.26
CA PRO A 189 12.89 5.94 14.64
C PRO A 189 13.49 5.01 13.59
N VAL A 190 13.47 3.72 13.84
CA VAL A 190 14.00 2.71 12.89
C VAL A 190 13.12 2.66 11.63
N ALA A 191 11.79 2.68 11.80
CA ALA A 191 10.85 2.68 10.69
C ALA A 191 10.99 3.90 9.78
N ILE A 192 11.11 5.10 10.37
CA ILE A 192 11.31 6.36 9.63
C ILE A 192 12.61 6.29 8.82
N ARG A 193 13.74 5.92 9.46
CA ARG A 193 15.03 5.79 8.75
C ARG A 193 14.99 4.74 7.65
N LEU A 194 14.41 3.58 7.92
CA LEU A 194 14.35 2.49 6.94
C LEU A 194 13.52 2.89 5.70
N ASN A 195 12.36 3.53 5.91
CA ASN A 195 11.55 4.01 4.77
C ASN A 195 12.28 5.11 4.00
N ALA A 196 12.92 6.05 4.69
CA ALA A 196 13.71 7.10 4.06
C ALA A 196 14.89 6.54 3.26
N SER A 197 15.64 5.58 3.80
CA SER A 197 16.73 4.91 3.09
C SER A 197 16.21 4.16 1.84
N LYS A 198 15.12 3.41 1.96
CA LYS A 198 14.48 2.74 0.81
C LYS A 198 14.10 3.73 -0.29
N MET A 199 13.63 4.93 0.06
CA MET A 199 13.29 5.96 -0.91
C MET A 199 14.52 6.62 -1.53
N LEU A 200 15.62 6.78 -0.79
CA LEU A 200 16.87 7.37 -1.29
C LEU A 200 17.65 6.41 -2.18
N ASP A 201 17.84 5.18 -1.71
CA ASP A 201 18.71 4.18 -2.34
C ASP A 201 18.00 3.40 -3.47
N GLY A 202 16.66 3.44 -3.47
CA GLY A 202 15.84 2.61 -4.33
C GLY A 202 15.72 1.16 -3.81
N VAL A 203 14.61 0.52 -4.17
CA VAL A 203 14.37 -0.89 -3.84
C VAL A 203 13.79 -1.60 -5.06
N GLN A 204 14.37 -2.74 -5.41
CA GLN A 204 13.80 -3.61 -6.45
C GLN A 204 12.56 -4.32 -5.93
N GLY A 205 11.49 -4.26 -6.68
CA GLY A 205 10.24 -4.96 -6.43
C GLY A 205 9.71 -5.61 -7.69
N VAL A 206 8.57 -6.27 -7.59
CA VAL A 206 7.90 -6.96 -8.72
C VAL A 206 7.67 -6.04 -9.92
N ARG A 207 7.45 -4.73 -9.65
CA ARG A 207 7.17 -3.71 -10.67
C ARG A 207 8.41 -2.93 -11.14
N GLY A 208 9.59 -3.33 -10.72
CA GLY A 208 10.84 -2.62 -10.99
C GLY A 208 11.36 -1.86 -9.77
N GLU A 209 12.26 -0.92 -10.00
CA GLU A 209 12.87 -0.10 -8.97
C GLU A 209 11.89 0.96 -8.42
N SER A 210 11.85 1.12 -7.10
CA SER A 210 11.09 2.14 -6.37
C SER A 210 12.05 3.11 -5.70
N GLY A 211 11.75 4.40 -5.70
CA GLY A 211 12.54 5.38 -4.98
C GLY A 211 12.32 6.80 -5.46
N VAL A 212 12.91 7.77 -4.76
CA VAL A 212 12.78 9.20 -5.08
C VAL A 212 13.36 9.55 -6.46
N GLY A 213 14.39 8.82 -6.91
CA GLY A 213 14.96 8.95 -8.25
C GLY A 213 13.93 8.72 -9.36
N LYS A 214 12.95 7.83 -9.13
CA LYS A 214 11.87 7.56 -10.09
C LYS A 214 10.88 8.72 -10.22
N ILE A 215 10.73 9.55 -9.18
CA ILE A 215 9.94 10.80 -9.29
C ILE A 215 10.61 11.75 -10.28
N ARG A 216 11.94 11.84 -10.24
CA ARG A 216 12.70 12.65 -11.20
C ARG A 216 12.61 12.10 -12.62
N GLU A 217 12.76 10.79 -12.79
CA GLU A 217 12.60 10.12 -14.08
C GLU A 217 11.21 10.43 -14.68
N TRP A 218 10.17 10.28 -13.86
CA TRP A 218 8.81 10.63 -14.24
C TRP A 218 8.66 12.11 -14.62
N SER A 219 9.24 13.05 -13.85
CA SER A 219 9.15 14.47 -14.15
C SER A 219 9.76 14.80 -15.52
N LEU A 220 10.86 14.17 -15.87
CA LEU A 220 11.56 14.38 -17.14
C LEU A 220 10.80 13.81 -18.35
N ASP A 221 10.06 12.71 -18.18
CA ASP A 221 9.29 12.05 -19.25
C ASP A 221 7.90 12.67 -19.46
N LEU A 222 7.35 13.39 -18.49
CA LEU A 222 6.00 13.97 -18.58
C LEU A 222 5.76 14.82 -19.86
N PRO A 223 6.70 15.68 -20.34
CA PRO A 223 6.52 16.42 -21.58
C PRO A 223 6.35 15.52 -22.81
N ASP A 224 6.97 14.33 -22.82
CA ASP A 224 6.94 13.38 -23.93
C ASP A 224 5.70 12.47 -23.90
N TRP A 225 4.86 12.58 -22.86
CA TRP A 225 3.57 11.85 -22.83
C TRP A 225 2.66 12.23 -24.00
N LYS A 226 2.82 13.40 -24.60
CA LYS A 226 2.10 13.82 -25.80
C LYS A 226 2.25 12.83 -26.97
N ASP A 227 3.40 12.14 -27.04
CA ASP A 227 3.73 11.21 -28.11
C ASP A 227 3.32 9.75 -27.76
N ALA A 228 2.83 9.51 -26.54
CA ALA A 228 2.32 8.21 -26.15
C ALA A 228 0.96 7.94 -26.81
N PRO A 229 0.76 6.76 -27.43
CA PRO A 229 -0.50 6.43 -28.11
C PRO A 229 -1.72 6.43 -27.16
N ASP A 230 -1.48 6.19 -25.88
CA ASP A 230 -2.48 6.13 -24.82
C ASP A 230 -2.26 7.20 -23.73
N TRP A 231 -1.69 8.35 -24.09
CA TRP A 231 -1.37 9.46 -23.18
C TRP A 231 -2.53 9.83 -22.23
N LYS A 232 -3.75 9.79 -22.75
CA LYS A 232 -4.98 10.06 -22.00
C LYS A 232 -5.15 9.08 -20.86
N TRP A 233 -4.90 7.79 -21.13
CA TRP A 233 -4.98 6.74 -20.15
C TRP A 233 -3.80 6.79 -19.18
N CYS A 234 -2.59 7.13 -19.63
CA CYS A 234 -1.45 7.36 -18.76
C CYS A 234 -1.76 8.43 -17.70
N ALA A 235 -2.29 9.59 -18.14
CA ALA A 235 -2.69 10.67 -17.24
C ALA A 235 -3.84 10.28 -16.31
N ARG A 236 -4.87 9.58 -16.84
CA ARG A 236 -6.01 9.10 -16.05
C ARG A 236 -5.60 8.08 -15.01
N PHE A 237 -4.73 7.17 -15.36
CA PHE A 237 -4.18 6.18 -14.44
C PHE A 237 -3.37 6.86 -13.32
N GLY A 238 -2.47 7.80 -13.66
CA GLY A 238 -1.73 8.59 -12.67
C GLY A 238 -2.64 9.30 -11.68
N TYR A 239 -3.70 9.97 -12.18
CA TYR A 239 -4.73 10.55 -11.32
C TYR A 239 -5.38 9.51 -10.40
N GLN A 240 -5.76 8.35 -10.93
CA GLN A 240 -6.40 7.31 -10.13
C GLN A 240 -5.48 6.79 -9.03
N VAL A 241 -4.21 6.55 -9.33
CA VAL A 241 -3.23 6.08 -8.38
C VAL A 241 -3.00 7.09 -7.24
N ILE A 242 -2.91 8.37 -7.57
CA ILE A 242 -2.65 9.42 -6.56
C ILE A 242 -3.90 9.74 -5.73
N LYS A 243 -5.08 9.84 -6.38
CA LYS A 243 -6.27 10.45 -5.77
C LYS A 243 -7.36 9.46 -5.39
N LYS A 244 -7.46 8.31 -6.07
CA LYS A 244 -8.63 7.42 -5.97
C LYS A 244 -8.32 6.08 -5.31
N ARG A 245 -7.19 5.47 -5.64
CA ARG A 245 -6.83 4.17 -5.07
C ARG A 245 -6.41 4.36 -3.62
N GLY A 246 -7.14 3.72 -2.71
CA GLY A 246 -6.93 3.87 -1.28
C GLY A 246 -7.46 5.18 -0.68
N VAL A 247 -8.33 5.94 -1.37
CA VAL A 247 -9.01 7.15 -0.86
C VAL A 247 -8.06 8.20 -0.25
N ALA A 248 -6.74 8.01 -0.34
CA ALA A 248 -5.73 8.79 0.39
C ALA A 248 -5.45 10.18 -0.22
N GLY A 249 -5.96 10.46 -1.42
CA GLY A 249 -5.94 11.80 -2.02
C GLY A 249 -4.58 12.39 -2.40
N ALA A 250 -3.48 11.88 -1.85
CA ALA A 250 -2.11 12.41 -1.97
C ALA A 250 -1.04 11.31 -2.11
N GLY A 251 -1.36 10.20 -2.78
CA GLY A 251 -0.42 9.10 -2.94
C GLY A 251 0.11 8.57 -1.61
N PHE A 252 -0.76 8.44 -0.62
CA PHE A 252 -0.49 8.00 0.74
C PHE A 252 0.38 8.92 1.60
N ARG A 253 0.79 10.12 1.12
CA ARG A 253 1.61 11.03 1.92
C ARG A 253 0.86 11.56 3.14
N TRP A 254 -0.44 11.77 3.05
CA TRP A 254 -1.23 12.22 4.21
C TRP A 254 -1.38 11.16 5.30
N ILE A 255 -1.51 9.87 4.98
CA ILE A 255 -1.51 8.83 6.03
C ILE A 255 -0.12 8.71 6.69
N TYR A 256 0.96 8.93 5.93
CA TYR A 256 2.32 8.97 6.48
C TYR A 256 2.57 10.23 7.32
N ARG A 257 2.00 11.38 6.94
CA ARG A 257 1.96 12.57 7.80
C ARG A 257 1.29 12.28 9.14
N ASP A 258 0.16 11.57 9.13
CA ASP A 258 -0.57 11.24 10.36
C ASP A 258 0.25 10.29 11.24
N PHE A 259 0.95 9.32 10.65
CA PHE A 259 1.96 8.54 11.37
C PHE A 259 3.04 9.41 12.02
N LEU A 260 3.59 10.38 11.29
CA LEU A 260 4.61 11.27 11.82
C LEU A 260 4.08 12.15 12.97
N LYS A 261 2.83 12.60 12.90
CA LYS A 261 2.18 13.34 14.01
C LYS A 261 2.08 12.49 15.27
N GLU A 262 1.61 11.25 15.16
CA GLU A 262 1.57 10.32 16.29
C GLU A 262 2.98 10.00 16.81
N ALA A 263 3.94 9.86 15.90
CA ALA A 263 5.34 9.60 16.23
C ALA A 263 5.98 10.77 17.03
N GLU A 264 5.64 12.01 16.69
CA GLU A 264 6.12 13.21 17.38
C GLU A 264 5.68 13.27 18.86
N ASP A 265 4.52 12.67 19.18
CA ASP A 265 4.02 12.57 20.56
C ASP A 265 4.69 11.44 21.36
N ILE A 266 5.24 10.42 20.67
CA ILE A 266 5.80 9.22 21.30
C ILE A 266 7.33 9.30 21.45
N VAL A 267 8.02 9.88 20.44
CA VAL A 267 9.48 9.90 20.35
C VAL A 267 10.00 11.28 20.76
N PRO A 268 10.71 11.41 21.92
CA PRO A 268 11.22 12.68 22.37
C PRO A 268 12.13 13.37 21.33
N GLY A 269 11.87 14.65 21.10
CA GLY A 269 12.67 15.48 20.19
C GLY A 269 12.29 15.36 18.71
N LEU A 270 11.51 14.38 18.30
CA LEU A 270 11.12 14.19 16.89
C LEU A 270 10.34 15.40 16.34
N SER A 271 9.46 15.99 17.16
CA SER A 271 8.66 17.19 16.81
C SER A 271 9.53 18.38 16.37
N SER A 272 10.75 18.52 16.93
CA SER A 272 11.66 19.62 16.56
C SER A 272 12.16 19.53 15.11
N LEU A 273 12.03 18.38 14.44
CA LEU A 273 12.40 18.20 13.04
C LEU A 273 11.31 18.64 12.07
N GLY A 274 10.07 18.85 12.56
CA GLY A 274 8.93 19.28 11.75
C GLY A 274 8.59 18.35 10.60
N LEU A 275 8.83 17.03 10.74
CA LEU A 275 8.66 16.06 9.65
C LEU A 275 7.20 15.94 9.23
N SER A 276 6.26 15.96 10.17
CA SER A 276 4.83 15.88 9.87
C SER A 276 4.36 17.09 9.04
N ALA A 277 4.77 18.29 9.42
CA ALA A 277 4.43 19.51 8.68
C ALA A 277 5.02 19.53 7.25
N ARG A 278 6.25 19.05 7.11
CA ARG A 278 6.88 18.91 5.77
C ARG A 278 6.17 17.88 4.91
N MET A 279 5.77 16.74 5.48
CA MET A 279 5.02 15.71 4.76
C MET A 279 3.60 16.18 4.38
N ASP A 280 3.00 17.06 5.16
CA ASP A 280 1.72 17.70 4.82
C ASP A 280 1.84 18.54 3.54
N VAL A 281 2.86 19.41 3.46
CA VAL A 281 3.16 20.19 2.24
C VAL A 281 3.43 19.27 1.03
N ILE A 282 4.20 18.19 1.22
CA ILE A 282 4.47 17.20 0.17
C ILE A 282 3.15 16.54 -0.29
N GLY A 283 2.28 16.19 0.65
CA GLY A 283 0.97 15.62 0.36
C GLY A 283 0.08 16.54 -0.47
N ASP A 284 0.06 17.84 -0.16
CA ASP A 284 -0.68 18.84 -0.93
C ASP A 284 -0.17 18.92 -2.38
N LYS A 285 1.15 18.93 -2.58
CA LYS A 285 1.76 18.91 -3.91
C LYS A 285 1.41 17.64 -4.71
N TRP A 286 1.40 16.46 -4.06
CA TRP A 286 0.90 15.22 -4.68
C TRP A 286 -0.58 15.33 -5.08
N SER A 287 -1.39 15.91 -4.22
CA SER A 287 -2.81 16.14 -4.48
C SER A 287 -3.02 17.05 -5.70
N ASP A 288 -2.25 18.14 -5.79
CA ASP A 288 -2.33 19.11 -6.89
C ASP A 288 -1.91 18.50 -8.23
N ILE A 289 -0.79 17.75 -8.27
CA ILE A 289 -0.37 17.09 -9.51
C ILE A 289 -1.37 16.00 -9.92
N GLY A 290 -1.97 15.29 -8.97
CA GLY A 290 -3.04 14.34 -9.25
C GLY A 290 -4.26 15.03 -9.91
N ALA A 291 -4.66 16.21 -9.43
CA ALA A 291 -5.72 17.00 -10.03
C ALA A 291 -5.37 17.49 -11.44
N LEU A 292 -4.13 17.89 -11.65
CA LEU A 292 -3.61 18.31 -12.96
C LEU A 292 -3.63 17.15 -13.97
N LEU A 293 -3.20 15.95 -13.57
CA LEU A 293 -3.26 14.76 -14.41
C LEU A 293 -4.71 14.40 -14.80
N LYS A 294 -5.68 14.62 -13.90
CA LYS A 294 -7.10 14.49 -14.25
C LYS A 294 -7.46 15.46 -15.38
N THR A 295 -7.11 16.75 -15.22
CA THR A 295 -7.38 17.77 -16.22
C THR A 295 -6.75 17.42 -17.57
N ILE A 296 -5.49 16.95 -17.58
CA ILE A 296 -4.82 16.48 -18.80
C ILE A 296 -5.63 15.34 -19.43
N SER A 297 -6.05 14.34 -18.65
CA SER A 297 -6.81 13.19 -19.16
C SER A 297 -8.18 13.52 -19.78
N GLU A 298 -8.71 14.69 -19.50
CA GLU A 298 -10.03 15.15 -19.99
C GLU A 298 -9.92 15.99 -21.27
N LYS A 299 -8.70 16.30 -21.75
CA LYS A 299 -8.50 17.03 -23.02
C LYS A 299 -8.77 16.14 -24.23
N GLU A 300 -9.14 16.74 -25.35
CA GLU A 300 -9.31 16.03 -26.63
C GLU A 300 -7.97 15.67 -27.27
N HIS A 301 -7.01 16.56 -27.16
CA HIS A 301 -5.63 16.44 -27.67
C HIS A 301 -4.62 16.67 -26.55
N PRO A 302 -3.37 16.16 -26.69
CA PRO A 302 -2.31 16.45 -25.73
C PRO A 302 -2.09 17.95 -25.60
N ASP A 303 -2.10 18.46 -24.37
CA ASP A 303 -1.82 19.86 -24.06
C ASP A 303 -0.38 19.98 -23.53
N GLU A 304 0.51 20.44 -24.40
CA GLU A 304 1.92 20.55 -24.05
C GLU A 304 2.18 21.53 -22.89
N GLY A 305 1.34 22.56 -22.74
CA GLY A 305 1.45 23.52 -21.65
C GLY A 305 1.16 22.85 -20.31
N LEU A 306 0.09 22.07 -20.22
CA LEU A 306 -0.26 21.33 -19.01
C LEU A 306 0.73 20.19 -18.71
N LEU A 307 1.29 19.53 -19.74
CA LEU A 307 2.32 18.50 -19.54
C LEU A 307 3.62 19.10 -19.00
N ARG A 308 4.03 20.27 -19.49
CA ARG A 308 5.18 21.01 -18.93
C ARG A 308 4.91 21.52 -17.51
N ASP A 309 3.70 21.98 -17.19
CA ASP A 309 3.32 22.33 -15.81
C ASP A 309 3.38 21.11 -14.90
N ALA A 310 2.90 19.95 -15.35
CA ALA A 310 2.98 18.70 -14.60
C ALA A 310 4.44 18.27 -14.35
N SER A 311 5.31 18.41 -15.36
CA SER A 311 6.75 18.16 -15.23
C SER A 311 7.41 19.07 -14.18
N ALA A 312 7.16 20.37 -14.24
CA ALA A 312 7.73 21.33 -13.28
C ALA A 312 7.27 21.04 -11.85
N ARG A 313 5.99 20.69 -11.64
CA ARG A 313 5.45 20.30 -10.32
C ARG A 313 6.05 18.99 -9.84
N ALA A 314 6.25 18.02 -10.71
CA ALA A 314 6.87 16.74 -10.34
C ALA A 314 8.36 16.92 -9.99
N GLU A 315 9.07 17.85 -10.64
CA GLU A 315 10.46 18.19 -10.28
C GLU A 315 10.55 18.91 -8.92
N GLU A 316 9.66 19.86 -8.65
CA GLU A 316 9.54 20.47 -7.32
C GLU A 316 9.26 19.42 -6.25
N LEU A 317 8.33 18.51 -6.52
CA LEU A 317 7.96 17.41 -5.62
C LEU A 317 9.15 16.48 -5.35
N TRP A 318 9.91 16.11 -6.39
CA TRP A 318 11.12 15.34 -6.24
C TRP A 318 12.13 16.01 -5.30
N ALA A 319 12.35 17.31 -5.46
CA ALA A 319 13.28 18.05 -4.61
C ALA A 319 12.84 18.08 -3.15
N LEU A 320 11.55 18.28 -2.88
CA LEU A 320 10.98 18.28 -1.54
C LEU A 320 11.08 16.90 -0.88
N GLU A 321 10.75 15.82 -1.59
CA GLU A 321 10.87 14.46 -1.06
C GLU A 321 12.32 14.06 -0.83
N LEU A 322 13.23 14.41 -1.74
CA LEU A 322 14.65 14.14 -1.58
C LEU A 322 15.22 14.80 -0.31
N ASP A 323 14.88 16.07 -0.07
CA ASP A 323 15.31 16.81 1.13
C ASP A 323 14.66 16.25 2.40
N PHE A 324 13.38 15.86 2.34
CA PHE A 324 12.68 15.20 3.43
C PHE A 324 13.39 13.90 3.84
N TYR A 325 13.63 12.98 2.89
CA TYR A 325 14.24 11.69 3.21
C TYR A 325 15.69 11.82 3.68
N LYS A 326 16.48 12.74 3.13
CA LYS A 326 17.81 13.03 3.65
C LYS A 326 17.75 13.48 5.10
N THR A 327 16.86 14.43 5.41
CA THR A 327 16.67 14.89 6.79
C THR A 327 16.27 13.74 7.72
N ALA A 328 15.37 12.87 7.28
CA ALA A 328 14.89 11.73 8.07
C ALA A 328 16.03 10.71 8.36
N VAL A 329 16.91 10.44 7.39
CA VAL A 329 18.07 9.56 7.62
C VAL A 329 19.11 10.19 8.53
N GLU A 330 19.38 11.48 8.39
CA GLU A 330 20.46 12.17 9.10
C GLU A 330 20.09 12.56 10.54
N LYS A 331 18.80 12.83 10.82
CA LYS A 331 18.38 13.48 12.07
C LYS A 331 17.52 12.61 12.97
N VAL A 332 16.84 11.58 12.45
CA VAL A 332 16.07 10.61 13.22
C VAL A 332 16.97 9.47 13.67
#